data_2ad9422c4faa64b70555922f6d919ba6
#
_entry.id   2ad9422c4faa64b70555922f6d919ba6
#
_cell.length_a   1.000
_cell.length_b   1.000
_cell.length_c   1.000
_cell.angle_alpha   90.00
_cell.angle_beta   90.00
_cell.angle_gamma   90.00
#
_symmetry.space_group_name_H-M   'P 1'
#
loop_
_entity.id
_entity.type
_entity.pdbx_description
1 polymer ?
#
loop_
_entity_poly.entity_id
_entity_poly.type
_entity_poly.pdbx_seq_one_letter_code
_entity_poly.pdbx_strand_id
1 'polypeptide(L)'
;MKSNKLRLKEKSIRICPFVLLMLLFSQCRGPEGPMGNDGLDGINFTHSVIYDIVPSDWVGDVNGYNALIDVPEITDDIYYNGAVLVYRLIETEPKSFNLLPYTYVDNSLAVYMDFDVYVGSIDLIYKEVFDGVNDTPVPVNIMSFKVLIIEGIPLATLKGLVDVSDYGAVAKMMNVN
;
A
#
# COMPACT_ATOMS: atom_id res chain seq x y z
N MET A 1 -51.40 5.79 82.69
CA MET A 1 -51.10 5.61 81.30
C MET A 1 -50.27 6.82 80.83
N LYS A 2 -48.97 6.66 80.72
CA LYS A 2 -48.05 7.75 80.34
C LYS A 2 -47.77 7.64 78.80
N SER A 3 -48.20 8.64 78.05
CA SER A 3 -47.92 8.77 76.61
C SER A 3 -46.53 9.33 76.41
N ASN A 4 -45.63 8.54 75.83
CA ASN A 4 -44.30 8.99 75.39
C ASN A 4 -44.38 9.62 73.98
N LYS A 5 -44.28 10.93 73.88
CA LYS A 5 -44.10 11.65 72.65
C LYS A 5 -42.63 11.60 72.29
N LEU A 6 -42.29 10.86 71.25
CA LEU A 6 -40.99 10.91 70.59
C LEU A 6 -40.85 12.24 69.84
N ARG A 7 -39.90 13.07 70.29
CA ARG A 7 -39.49 14.29 69.52
C ARG A 7 -38.45 13.87 68.48
N LEU A 8 -38.86 13.88 67.27
CA LEU A 8 -37.93 13.84 66.13
C LEU A 8 -37.16 15.19 66.06
N LYS A 9 -35.82 15.14 66.29
CA LYS A 9 -34.93 16.25 66.05
C LYS A 9 -34.73 16.36 64.56
N GLU A 10 -35.28 17.38 63.91
CA GLU A 10 -34.93 17.77 62.58
C GLU A 10 -33.44 18.25 62.55
N LYS A 11 -32.57 17.41 62.02
CA LYS A 11 -31.21 17.83 61.64
C LYS A 11 -31.32 18.62 60.34
N SER A 12 -31.32 19.92 60.44
CA SER A 12 -31.14 20.82 59.30
C SER A 12 -29.78 20.52 58.67
N ILE A 13 -29.79 19.84 57.53
CA ILE A 13 -28.58 19.63 56.70
C ILE A 13 -28.27 20.98 56.05
N ARG A 14 -27.35 21.72 56.65
CA ARG A 14 -26.76 22.90 56.00
C ARG A 14 -25.84 22.39 54.90
N ILE A 15 -26.38 22.19 53.68
CA ILE A 15 -25.59 21.92 52.51
C ILE A 15 -24.70 23.15 52.27
N CYS A 16 -23.41 22.97 52.47
CA CYS A 16 -22.43 24.03 52.31
C CYS A 16 -22.53 24.60 50.90
N PRO A 17 -22.74 25.92 50.70
CA PRO A 17 -22.87 26.53 49.39
C PRO A 17 -21.67 26.26 48.49
N PHE A 18 -20.56 25.85 49.08
CA PHE A 18 -19.34 25.46 48.38
C PHE A 18 -19.47 24.15 47.59
N VAL A 19 -20.29 23.20 48.09
CA VAL A 19 -20.57 21.93 47.37
C VAL A 19 -21.45 22.17 46.14
N LEU A 20 -22.41 23.11 46.25
CA LEU A 20 -23.29 23.47 45.14
C LEU A 20 -22.49 24.21 44.04
N LEU A 21 -21.48 25.03 44.42
CA LEU A 21 -20.64 25.75 43.46
C LEU A 21 -19.72 24.80 42.70
N MET A 22 -19.23 23.71 43.29
CA MET A 22 -18.39 22.71 42.61
C MET A 22 -19.15 21.91 41.56
N LEU A 23 -20.46 21.73 41.68
CA LEU A 23 -21.27 21.02 40.70
C LEU A 23 -21.54 21.79 39.42
N LEU A 24 -21.32 23.12 39.43
CA LEU A 24 -21.51 23.99 38.25
C LEU A 24 -20.30 23.98 37.30
N PHE A 25 -19.13 23.49 37.74
CA PHE A 25 -17.92 23.44 36.93
C PHE A 25 -17.71 22.09 36.21
N SER A 26 -18.54 21.08 36.48
CA SER A 26 -18.38 19.73 35.92
C SER A 26 -19.04 19.54 34.53
N GLN A 27 -19.57 20.61 33.91
CA GLN A 27 -20.24 20.52 32.58
C GLN A 27 -19.43 21.12 31.42
N CYS A 28 -18.14 21.42 31.60
CA CYS A 28 -17.31 21.70 30.45
C CYS A 28 -17.04 20.39 29.68
N ARG A 29 -17.92 20.03 28.75
CA ARG A 29 -17.51 19.17 27.63
C ARG A 29 -16.51 20.01 26.82
N GLY A 30 -15.26 19.52 26.75
CA GLY A 30 -14.30 20.08 25.81
C GLY A 30 -14.89 20.08 24.40
N PRO A 31 -14.41 20.94 23.50
CA PRO A 31 -14.82 20.90 22.10
C PRO A 31 -14.59 19.50 21.57
N GLU A 32 -15.57 18.96 20.84
CA GLU A 32 -15.37 17.70 20.11
C GLU A 32 -14.10 17.83 19.30
N GLY A 33 -13.22 16.85 19.40
CA GLY A 33 -12.01 16.79 18.57
C GLY A 33 -12.40 16.91 17.11
N PRO A 34 -11.48 17.38 16.24
CA PRO A 34 -11.76 17.45 14.81
C PRO A 34 -12.25 16.09 14.34
N MET A 35 -13.31 16.11 13.54
CA MET A 35 -13.85 14.91 12.89
C MET A 35 -12.67 14.19 12.24
N GLY A 36 -12.49 12.91 12.53
CA GLY A 36 -11.45 12.11 11.85
C GLY A 36 -11.64 12.28 10.34
N ASN A 37 -10.54 12.37 9.60
CA ASN A 37 -10.60 12.38 8.15
C ASN A 37 -11.53 11.26 7.71
N ASP A 38 -12.46 11.56 6.79
CA ASP A 38 -13.26 10.53 6.15
C ASP A 38 -12.30 9.44 5.69
N GLY A 39 -12.59 8.18 6.02
CA GLY A 39 -11.82 7.06 5.50
C GLY A 39 -11.79 7.22 3.98
N LEU A 40 -10.62 6.98 3.38
CA LEU A 40 -10.50 6.97 1.93
C LEU A 40 -11.66 6.15 1.38
N ASP A 41 -12.49 6.76 0.55
CA ASP A 41 -13.49 6.03 -0.24
C ASP A 41 -12.77 4.83 -0.82
N GLY A 42 -13.31 3.61 -0.60
CA GLY A 42 -12.59 2.36 -0.76
C GLY A 42 -11.77 2.38 -2.05
N ILE A 43 -10.45 2.15 -1.91
CA ILE A 43 -9.53 2.11 -3.04
C ILE A 43 -10.11 1.11 -4.02
N ASN A 44 -10.55 1.57 -5.19
CA ASN A 44 -11.06 0.71 -6.23
C ASN A 44 -9.88 -0.04 -6.83
N PHE A 45 -9.57 -1.19 -6.24
CA PHE A 45 -8.59 -2.10 -6.80
C PHE A 45 -9.16 -2.71 -8.06
N THR A 46 -8.45 -2.55 -9.16
CA THR A 46 -8.97 -2.96 -10.46
C THR A 46 -8.49 -4.35 -10.85
N HIS A 47 -7.19 -4.66 -10.70
CA HIS A 47 -6.66 -5.90 -11.25
C HIS A 47 -5.33 -6.35 -10.62
N SER A 48 -5.16 -7.69 -10.45
CA SER A 48 -3.90 -8.29 -10.00
C SER A 48 -3.67 -9.58 -10.80
N VAL A 49 -2.61 -9.63 -11.59
CA VAL A 49 -2.29 -10.78 -12.45
C VAL A 49 -0.81 -11.11 -12.33
N ILE A 50 -0.49 -12.40 -12.46
CA ILE A 50 0.87 -12.90 -12.62
C ILE A 50 1.08 -13.25 -14.09
N TYR A 51 2.17 -12.73 -14.65
CA TYR A 51 2.64 -13.04 -15.99
C TYR A 51 3.96 -13.82 -15.89
N ASP A 52 4.01 -14.95 -16.57
CA ASP A 52 5.23 -15.78 -16.70
C ASP A 52 5.88 -15.47 -18.05
N ILE A 53 7.05 -14.84 -17.99
CA ILE A 53 7.82 -14.47 -19.18
C ILE A 53 8.83 -15.58 -19.46
N VAL A 54 8.66 -16.24 -20.58
CA VAL A 54 9.58 -17.30 -21.00
C VAL A 54 10.78 -16.73 -21.76
N PRO A 55 11.91 -17.44 -21.87
CA PRO A 55 13.11 -16.92 -22.55
C PRO A 55 12.88 -16.42 -23.98
N SER A 56 11.92 -16.99 -24.70
CA SER A 56 11.59 -16.58 -26.09
C SER A 56 10.83 -15.25 -26.19
N ASP A 57 10.27 -14.76 -25.08
CA ASP A 57 9.53 -13.49 -25.07
C ASP A 57 10.46 -12.27 -24.97
N TRP A 58 11.73 -12.53 -24.58
CA TRP A 58 12.74 -11.50 -24.48
C TRP A 58 13.34 -11.20 -25.87
N VAL A 59 13.18 -9.96 -26.31
CA VAL A 59 13.69 -9.46 -27.59
C VAL A 59 14.74 -8.39 -27.32
N GLY A 60 15.90 -8.52 -27.93
CA GLY A 60 16.97 -7.53 -27.73
C GLY A 60 18.31 -8.01 -28.22
N ASP A 61 19.35 -7.40 -27.68
CA ASP A 61 20.74 -7.71 -28.01
C ASP A 61 21.65 -7.56 -26.76
N VAL A 62 22.95 -7.50 -26.98
CA VAL A 62 23.96 -7.34 -25.91
C VAL A 62 23.78 -6.08 -25.04
N ASN A 63 23.02 -5.10 -25.49
CA ASN A 63 22.78 -3.86 -24.74
C ASN A 63 21.57 -3.98 -23.79
N GLY A 64 20.74 -4.99 -23.99
CA GLY A 64 19.58 -5.26 -23.16
C GLY A 64 18.46 -5.98 -23.90
N TYR A 65 17.53 -6.49 -23.14
CA TYR A 65 16.36 -7.23 -23.61
C TYR A 65 15.09 -6.60 -23.09
N ASN A 66 14.05 -6.64 -23.91
CA ASN A 66 12.72 -6.18 -23.59
C ASN A 66 11.71 -7.31 -23.76
N ALA A 67 10.66 -7.34 -22.94
CA ALA A 67 9.53 -8.24 -23.11
C ALA A 67 8.22 -7.47 -22.97
N LEU A 68 7.44 -7.44 -24.05
CA LEU A 68 6.14 -6.76 -24.05
C LEU A 68 5.05 -7.67 -23.51
N ILE A 69 4.26 -7.14 -22.56
CA ILE A 69 3.10 -7.79 -21.98
C ILE A 69 1.84 -7.03 -22.38
N ASP A 70 0.87 -7.72 -22.96
CA ASP A 70 -0.45 -7.14 -23.21
C ASP A 70 -1.23 -7.06 -21.88
N VAL A 71 -1.65 -5.85 -21.51
CA VAL A 71 -2.40 -5.54 -20.28
C VAL A 71 -3.51 -4.56 -20.63
N PRO A 72 -4.57 -5.03 -21.31
CA PRO A 72 -5.65 -4.18 -21.81
C PRO A 72 -6.41 -3.43 -20.71
N GLU A 73 -6.26 -3.86 -19.45
CA GLU A 73 -6.79 -3.19 -18.27
C GLU A 73 -6.13 -1.84 -18.01
N ILE A 74 -4.93 -1.59 -18.53
CA ILE A 74 -4.29 -0.27 -18.47
C ILE A 74 -4.96 0.65 -19.49
N THR A 75 -6.09 1.21 -19.09
CA THR A 75 -6.81 2.21 -19.87
C THR A 75 -6.13 3.58 -19.80
N ASP A 76 -6.58 4.53 -20.64
CA ASP A 76 -6.14 5.94 -20.55
C ASP A 76 -6.34 6.50 -19.13
N ASP A 77 -7.46 6.20 -18.48
CA ASP A 77 -7.74 6.69 -17.13
C ASP A 77 -6.76 6.13 -16.11
N ILE A 78 -6.45 4.84 -16.16
CA ILE A 78 -5.44 4.23 -15.29
C ILE A 78 -4.05 4.79 -15.57
N TYR A 79 -3.70 4.97 -16.85
CA TYR A 79 -2.41 5.51 -17.23
C TYR A 79 -2.16 6.92 -16.67
N TYR A 80 -3.17 7.80 -16.71
CA TYR A 80 -3.04 9.19 -16.24
C TYR A 80 -3.39 9.40 -14.77
N ASN A 81 -4.33 8.64 -14.22
CA ASN A 81 -4.94 8.90 -12.91
C ASN A 81 -4.78 7.75 -11.91
N GLY A 82 -4.28 6.60 -12.36
CA GLY A 82 -4.08 5.42 -11.53
C GLY A 82 -2.63 5.19 -11.14
N ALA A 83 -2.35 3.96 -10.68
CA ALA A 83 -1.01 3.46 -10.45
C ALA A 83 -0.84 2.04 -10.99
N VAL A 84 0.30 1.76 -11.59
CA VAL A 84 0.72 0.41 -11.98
C VAL A 84 1.96 0.05 -11.19
N LEU A 85 1.93 -1.09 -10.50
CA LEU A 85 3.05 -1.64 -9.77
C LEU A 85 3.41 -2.99 -10.36
N VAL A 86 4.70 -3.21 -10.60
CA VAL A 86 5.21 -4.48 -11.12
C VAL A 86 6.20 -5.05 -10.13
N TYR A 87 5.94 -6.27 -9.68
CA TYR A 87 6.82 -7.00 -8.76
C TYR A 87 7.37 -8.25 -9.45
N ARG A 88 8.67 -8.45 -9.35
CA ARG A 88 9.27 -9.73 -9.71
C ARG A 88 9.04 -10.73 -8.59
N LEU A 89 8.47 -11.89 -8.90
CA LEU A 89 8.36 -13.02 -7.98
C LEU A 89 9.67 -13.79 -7.94
N ILE A 90 10.24 -13.96 -6.76
CA ILE A 90 11.39 -14.83 -6.50
C ILE A 90 10.87 -16.14 -5.91
N GLU A 91 11.04 -17.22 -6.68
CA GLU A 91 10.53 -18.56 -6.34
C GLU A 91 11.37 -19.30 -5.28
N THR A 92 12.51 -18.72 -4.86
CA THR A 92 13.32 -19.31 -3.77
C THR A 92 12.62 -19.18 -2.42
N GLU A 93 12.81 -20.14 -1.54
CA GLU A 93 12.23 -20.06 -0.19
C GLU A 93 13.09 -19.18 0.73
N PRO A 94 12.49 -18.21 1.44
CA PRO A 94 11.04 -17.84 1.34
C PRO A 94 10.75 -17.09 0.03
N LYS A 95 9.58 -17.35 -0.57
CA LYS A 95 9.11 -16.60 -1.73
C LYS A 95 9.00 -15.12 -1.41
N SER A 96 9.43 -14.27 -2.33
CA SER A 96 9.38 -12.83 -2.16
C SER A 96 8.96 -12.12 -3.45
N PHE A 97 8.38 -10.93 -3.28
CA PHE A 97 8.03 -10.03 -4.35
C PHE A 97 8.90 -8.78 -4.26
N ASN A 98 9.69 -8.53 -5.29
CA ASN A 98 10.55 -7.35 -5.36
C ASN A 98 9.98 -6.36 -6.36
N LEU A 99 9.67 -5.15 -5.89
CA LEU A 99 9.14 -4.07 -6.73
C LEU A 99 10.20 -3.64 -7.76
N LEU A 100 9.80 -3.47 -9.01
CA LEU A 100 10.60 -2.83 -10.04
C LEU A 100 10.56 -1.28 -9.90
N PRO A 101 11.64 -0.56 -10.23
CA PRO A 101 12.93 -1.05 -10.71
C PRO A 101 13.74 -1.75 -9.61
N TYR A 102 14.47 -2.77 -9.99
CA TYR A 102 15.18 -3.62 -9.05
C TYR A 102 16.50 -4.11 -9.66
N THR A 103 17.57 -4.07 -8.87
CA THR A 103 18.89 -4.59 -9.27
C THR A 103 19.25 -5.80 -8.43
N TYR A 104 19.74 -6.84 -9.05
CA TYR A 104 20.23 -8.04 -8.36
C TYR A 104 21.52 -8.55 -9.02
N VAL A 105 22.23 -9.43 -8.34
CA VAL A 105 23.42 -10.06 -8.88
C VAL A 105 23.09 -11.49 -9.30
N ASP A 106 23.32 -11.79 -10.57
CA ASP A 106 23.20 -13.14 -11.14
C ASP A 106 24.57 -13.54 -11.73
N ASN A 107 25.11 -14.68 -11.28
CA ASN A 107 26.41 -15.20 -11.72
C ASN A 107 27.55 -14.16 -11.78
N SER A 108 27.61 -13.27 -10.80
CA SER A 108 28.56 -12.14 -10.69
C SER A 108 28.29 -10.98 -11.61
N LEU A 109 27.18 -10.98 -12.34
CA LEU A 109 26.71 -9.84 -13.14
C LEU A 109 25.62 -9.12 -12.37
N ALA A 110 25.71 -7.78 -12.28
CA ALA A 110 24.62 -6.98 -11.74
C ALA A 110 23.60 -6.71 -12.86
N VAL A 111 22.39 -7.20 -12.65
CA VAL A 111 21.29 -7.07 -13.60
C VAL A 111 20.29 -6.07 -13.07
N TYR A 112 19.95 -5.12 -13.90
CA TYR A 112 18.91 -4.13 -13.67
C TYR A 112 17.64 -4.57 -14.39
N MET A 113 16.53 -4.57 -13.65
CA MET A 113 15.19 -4.78 -14.19
C MET A 113 14.34 -3.56 -13.94
N ASP A 114 13.62 -3.12 -14.95
CA ASP A 114 12.71 -2.00 -14.95
C ASP A 114 11.49 -2.29 -15.81
N PHE A 115 10.59 -1.34 -15.91
CA PHE A 115 9.45 -1.42 -16.81
C PHE A 115 8.98 -0.04 -17.25
N ASP A 116 8.47 0.02 -18.47
CA ASP A 116 7.72 1.15 -18.98
C ASP A 116 6.24 0.78 -19.12
N VAL A 117 5.36 1.72 -18.75
CA VAL A 117 3.91 1.53 -18.86
C VAL A 117 3.38 2.28 -20.05
N TYR A 118 2.55 1.62 -20.83
CA TYR A 118 1.79 2.18 -21.93
C TYR A 118 0.31 1.87 -21.76
N VAL A 119 -0.55 2.60 -22.47
CA VAL A 119 -1.97 2.22 -22.56
C VAL A 119 -2.07 0.85 -23.22
N GLY A 120 -2.65 -0.11 -22.50
CA GLY A 120 -2.84 -1.49 -22.96
C GLY A 120 -1.63 -2.40 -22.84
N SER A 121 -0.46 -1.95 -22.37
CA SER A 121 0.73 -2.80 -22.31
C SER A 121 1.77 -2.34 -21.29
N ILE A 122 2.66 -3.26 -20.95
CA ILE A 122 3.87 -3.01 -20.15
C ILE A 122 5.06 -3.57 -20.92
N ASP A 123 6.15 -2.80 -21.03
CA ASP A 123 7.42 -3.24 -21.57
C ASP A 123 8.39 -3.48 -20.42
N LEU A 124 8.74 -4.74 -20.17
CA LEU A 124 9.74 -5.12 -19.18
C LEU A 124 11.13 -4.92 -19.78
N ILE A 125 12.04 -4.38 -18.97
CA ILE A 125 13.42 -4.07 -19.36
C ILE A 125 14.37 -4.94 -18.51
N TYR A 126 15.30 -5.62 -19.19
CA TYR A 126 16.33 -6.44 -18.57
C TYR A 126 17.69 -6.06 -19.16
N LYS A 127 18.61 -5.57 -18.32
CA LYS A 127 19.95 -5.19 -18.79
C LYS A 127 21.02 -5.34 -17.71
N GLU A 128 22.26 -5.55 -18.11
CA GLU A 128 23.41 -5.47 -17.22
C GLU A 128 23.67 -4.02 -16.79
N VAL A 129 24.09 -3.83 -15.53
CA VAL A 129 24.34 -2.50 -14.94
C VAL A 129 25.76 -2.00 -15.21
N PHE A 130 26.72 -2.89 -15.49
CA PHE A 130 28.13 -2.55 -15.52
C PHE A 130 28.71 -2.29 -16.91
N ASP A 131 29.20 -1.10 -17.10
CA ASP A 131 30.31 -0.51 -17.86
C ASP A 131 30.46 -0.82 -19.37
N GLY A 132 29.52 -1.50 -20.00
CA GLY A 132 29.61 -1.78 -21.45
C GLY A 132 30.79 -2.69 -21.86
N VAL A 133 31.39 -3.41 -20.91
CA VAL A 133 32.46 -4.36 -21.16
C VAL A 133 31.93 -5.78 -21.33
N ASN A 134 30.82 -6.09 -20.65
CA ASN A 134 30.16 -7.38 -20.74
C ASN A 134 28.81 -7.25 -21.42
N ASP A 135 28.55 -8.19 -22.31
CA ASP A 135 27.26 -8.28 -23.00
C ASP A 135 26.18 -8.68 -21.99
N THR A 136 25.02 -8.04 -22.05
CA THR A 136 23.84 -8.46 -21.26
C THR A 136 23.49 -9.91 -21.62
N PRO A 137 23.50 -10.85 -20.67
CA PRO A 137 23.17 -12.24 -20.95
C PRO A 137 21.69 -12.38 -21.32
N VAL A 138 21.39 -13.25 -22.27
CA VAL A 138 20.00 -13.61 -22.60
C VAL A 138 19.34 -14.23 -21.38
N PRO A 139 18.14 -13.78 -20.97
CA PRO A 139 17.39 -14.44 -19.92
C PRO A 139 17.09 -15.90 -20.31
N VAL A 140 17.55 -16.86 -19.49
CA VAL A 140 17.42 -18.30 -19.79
C VAL A 140 16.35 -19.01 -18.95
N ASN A 141 15.85 -18.36 -17.93
CA ASN A 141 14.83 -18.89 -17.03
C ASN A 141 13.50 -18.19 -17.22
N ILE A 142 12.41 -18.88 -16.89
CA ILE A 142 11.10 -18.26 -16.76
C ILE A 142 11.16 -17.27 -15.59
N MET A 143 10.63 -16.07 -15.81
CA MET A 143 10.52 -15.03 -14.79
C MET A 143 9.07 -14.66 -14.60
N SER A 144 8.58 -14.74 -13.36
CA SER A 144 7.22 -14.40 -13.03
C SER A 144 7.12 -12.96 -12.48
N PHE A 145 6.18 -12.20 -13.00
CA PHE A 145 5.92 -10.81 -12.60
C PHE A 145 4.48 -10.66 -12.16
N LYS A 146 4.28 -10.07 -10.98
CA LYS A 146 2.96 -9.70 -10.50
C LYS A 146 2.70 -8.23 -10.82
N VAL A 147 1.68 -8.00 -11.62
CA VAL A 147 1.21 -6.65 -11.97
C VAL A 147 0.00 -6.31 -11.10
N LEU A 148 0.05 -5.17 -10.43
CA LEU A 148 -1.08 -4.57 -9.70
C LEU A 148 -1.48 -3.28 -10.41
N ILE A 149 -2.74 -3.19 -10.79
CA ILE A 149 -3.35 -2.02 -11.41
C ILE A 149 -4.33 -1.41 -10.42
N ILE A 150 -4.13 -0.13 -10.09
CA ILE A 150 -4.87 0.59 -9.06
C ILE A 150 -5.55 1.79 -9.69
N GLU A 151 -6.88 1.78 -9.69
CA GLU A 151 -7.70 2.83 -10.25
C GLU A 151 -7.87 4.00 -9.27
N GLY A 152 -7.90 5.22 -9.80
CA GLY A 152 -8.25 6.43 -9.04
C GLY A 152 -7.22 6.91 -8.01
N ILE A 153 -6.06 6.26 -7.89
CA ILE A 153 -4.98 6.69 -6.99
C ILE A 153 -3.67 6.80 -7.76
N PRO A 154 -3.22 8.02 -8.06
CA PRO A 154 -1.90 8.22 -8.66
C PRO A 154 -0.77 7.64 -7.79
N LEU A 155 0.26 7.08 -8.42
CA LEU A 155 1.39 6.44 -7.74
C LEU A 155 2.03 7.35 -6.66
N ALA A 156 2.12 8.65 -6.91
CA ALA A 156 2.66 9.60 -5.94
C ALA A 156 1.82 9.65 -4.64
N THR A 157 0.50 9.57 -4.76
CA THR A 157 -0.43 9.52 -3.61
C THR A 157 -0.30 8.17 -2.90
N LEU A 158 -0.25 7.07 -3.64
CA LEU A 158 -0.09 5.73 -3.08
C LEU A 158 1.18 5.60 -2.24
N LYS A 159 2.32 6.10 -2.73
CA LYS A 159 3.59 6.16 -1.98
C LYS A 159 3.52 6.95 -0.67
N GLY A 160 2.58 7.86 -0.55
CA GLY A 160 2.30 8.60 0.69
C GLY A 160 1.46 7.81 1.70
N LEU A 161 0.77 6.76 1.26
CA LEU A 161 -0.15 5.96 2.07
C LEU A 161 0.46 4.63 2.55
N VAL A 162 1.31 4.02 1.73
CA VAL A 162 1.91 2.71 1.98
C VAL A 162 3.32 2.63 1.40
N ASP A 163 4.18 1.82 2.02
CA ASP A 163 5.46 1.47 1.42
C ASP A 163 5.21 0.52 0.24
N VAL A 164 5.31 1.06 -0.98
CA VAL A 164 5.06 0.29 -2.21
C VAL A 164 6.10 -0.79 -2.48
N SER A 165 7.26 -0.76 -1.82
CA SER A 165 8.27 -1.82 -1.90
C SER A 165 7.90 -3.07 -1.09
N ASP A 166 7.05 -2.91 -0.07
CA ASP A 166 6.49 -4.02 0.69
C ASP A 166 5.19 -4.51 0.05
N TYR A 167 5.29 -5.56 -0.77
CA TYR A 167 4.13 -6.18 -1.41
C TYR A 167 3.05 -6.57 -0.37
N GLY A 168 3.44 -7.07 0.81
CA GLY A 168 2.50 -7.48 1.85
C GLY A 168 1.69 -6.30 2.40
N ALA A 169 2.34 -5.13 2.56
CA ALA A 169 1.65 -3.91 2.98
C ALA A 169 0.67 -3.42 1.90
N VAL A 170 1.09 -3.44 0.63
CA VAL A 170 0.24 -3.07 -0.51
C VAL A 170 -0.93 -4.05 -0.64
N ALA A 171 -0.68 -5.35 -0.62
CA ALA A 171 -1.71 -6.38 -0.72
C ALA A 171 -2.77 -6.24 0.38
N LYS A 172 -2.32 -5.98 1.62
CA LYS A 172 -3.23 -5.74 2.76
C LYS A 172 -4.07 -4.48 2.56
N MET A 173 -3.45 -3.38 2.12
CA MET A 173 -4.14 -2.11 1.88
C MET A 173 -5.18 -2.25 0.77
N MET A 174 -4.86 -3.03 -0.27
CA MET A 174 -5.71 -3.26 -1.45
C MET A 174 -6.68 -4.44 -1.29
N ASN A 175 -6.64 -5.14 -0.14
CA ASN A 175 -7.43 -6.35 0.10
C ASN A 175 -7.22 -7.44 -0.98
N VAL A 176 -5.97 -7.60 -1.44
CA VAL A 176 -5.54 -8.61 -2.42
C VAL A 176 -4.98 -9.83 -1.70
N ASN A 177 -5.41 -11.01 -2.11
CA ASN A 177 -4.88 -12.29 -1.61
C ASN A 177 -3.79 -12.85 -2.53
#